data_96ed1fde2dd3d8f32354e6ee69f77690
#
_entry.id   96ed1fde2dd3d8f32354e6ee69f77690
#
_cell.length_a   1.000
_cell.length_b   1.000
_cell.length_c   1.000
_cell.angle_alpha   90.00
_cell.angle_beta   90.00
_cell.angle_gamma   90.00
#
_symmetry.space_group_name_H-M   'P 1'
#
loop_
_entity.id
_entity.type
_entity.pdbx_description
1 polymer ?
#
loop_
_entity_poly.entity_id
_entity_poly.type
_entity_poly.pdbx_seq_one_letter_code
_entity_poly.pdbx_strand_id
1 'polypeptide(L)'
;VLHSLQLTRAFGENDPLKIIGAAKIKELVWHEDAFAIGFNFGLLTSLVKLDMSVEKASGYRNGSFMASTNGMLLLEELNMRNNLLARNGDNGNVTTLDLSWQGRLKKLDVRGTGLTRVKLATGAPVVQLCLPETIEELFLEYLPRLAESGLVLDGIGNVRGYRFMGCPGIDGFAMLERLHQAKLNGSGKLERFVLDIDMEDDGRLLGKYYDYGTYTSTGAIDNRHSGLRGRL
;
A
#
# COMPACT_ATOMS: atom_id res chain seq x y z
N VAL A 1 -28.07 17.84 2.15
CA VAL A 1 -27.41 16.60 2.51
C VAL A 1 -25.92 16.89 2.59
N LEU A 2 -25.28 16.60 3.72
CA LEU A 2 -23.84 16.79 3.91
C LEU A 2 -23.10 15.74 3.08
N HIS A 3 -22.31 16.17 2.11
CA HIS A 3 -21.50 15.29 1.25
C HIS A 3 -20.02 15.29 1.63
N SER A 4 -19.55 16.35 2.26
CA SER A 4 -18.19 16.52 2.74
C SER A 4 -18.18 16.91 4.21
N LEU A 5 -17.27 16.34 4.97
CA LEU A 5 -17.09 16.61 6.40
C LEU A 5 -15.60 16.76 6.70
N GLN A 6 -15.26 17.87 7.36
CA GLN A 6 -13.91 18.08 7.88
C GLN A 6 -13.95 18.09 9.40
N LEU A 7 -13.13 17.28 10.03
CA LEU A 7 -12.99 17.18 11.48
C LEU A 7 -11.56 17.56 11.87
N THR A 8 -11.45 18.60 12.66
CA THR A 8 -10.18 19.08 13.21
C THR A 8 -10.36 19.33 14.70
N ARG A 9 -9.48 18.78 15.55
CA ARG A 9 -9.39 19.00 17.00
C ARG A 9 -10.75 19.09 17.70
N ALA A 10 -11.46 18.01 17.92
CA ALA A 10 -12.82 18.22 18.42
C ALA A 10 -13.32 17.32 19.54
N PHE A 11 -12.58 16.30 19.99
CA PHE A 11 -13.21 15.29 20.85
C PHE A 11 -12.38 14.97 22.09
N GLY A 12 -13.07 14.94 23.24
CA GLY A 12 -12.50 14.45 24.49
C GLY A 12 -12.16 12.95 24.42
N GLU A 13 -11.22 12.53 25.22
CA GLU A 13 -10.59 11.20 25.14
C GLU A 13 -11.55 10.00 25.32
N ASN A 14 -12.79 10.21 25.74
CA ASN A 14 -13.66 9.13 26.20
C ASN A 14 -15.02 9.00 25.50
N ASP A 15 -15.37 9.90 24.58
CA ASP A 15 -16.67 9.83 23.91
C ASP A 15 -16.56 9.29 22.47
N PRO A 16 -17.21 8.16 22.16
CA PRO A 16 -17.24 7.66 20.81
C PRO A 16 -17.96 8.63 19.88
N LEU A 17 -17.27 9.12 18.85
CA LEU A 17 -17.87 9.96 17.83
C LEU A 17 -19.00 9.23 17.11
N LYS A 18 -20.19 9.81 17.11
CA LYS A 18 -21.34 9.34 16.32
C LYS A 18 -21.67 10.33 15.22
N ILE A 19 -21.47 9.93 13.98
CA ILE A 19 -21.85 10.74 12.82
C ILE A 19 -23.19 10.26 12.31
N ILE A 20 -24.25 11.08 12.51
CA ILE A 20 -25.57 10.79 11.96
C ILE A 20 -25.55 10.98 10.45
N GLY A 21 -25.99 9.97 9.68
CA GLY A 21 -25.96 10.01 8.23
C GLY A 21 -24.58 9.72 7.62
N ALA A 22 -23.68 9.06 8.36
CA ALA A 22 -22.34 8.67 7.91
C ALA A 22 -22.35 7.99 6.54
N ALA A 23 -23.34 7.14 6.24
CA ALA A 23 -23.49 6.45 4.96
C ALA A 23 -23.65 7.38 3.73
N LYS A 24 -23.89 8.67 3.92
CA LYS A 24 -24.07 9.65 2.82
C LYS A 24 -22.83 10.49 2.58
N ILE A 25 -21.83 10.39 3.44
CA ILE A 25 -20.58 11.15 3.32
C ILE A 25 -19.77 10.55 2.17
N LYS A 26 -19.36 11.41 1.23
CA LYS A 26 -18.51 11.05 0.09
C LYS A 26 -17.06 11.45 0.31
N GLU A 27 -16.82 12.51 1.04
CA GLU A 27 -15.49 13.03 1.34
C GLU A 27 -15.37 13.28 2.84
N LEU A 28 -14.34 12.73 3.43
CA LEU A 28 -14.01 12.94 4.83
C LEU A 28 -12.54 13.36 4.94
N VAL A 29 -12.35 14.52 5.57
CA VAL A 29 -11.05 15.03 5.96
C VAL A 29 -10.96 14.96 7.48
N TRP A 30 -9.99 14.20 7.97
CA TRP A 30 -9.80 13.95 9.39
C TRP A 30 -8.35 14.22 9.77
N HIS A 31 -8.07 15.49 10.07
CA HIS A 31 -6.74 15.92 10.49
C HIS A 31 -6.65 16.01 12.01
N GLU A 32 -5.51 15.60 12.52
CA GLU A 32 -4.98 15.76 13.88
C GLU A 32 -5.94 15.58 15.06
N ASP A 33 -5.47 14.94 16.13
CA ASP A 33 -6.07 14.88 17.49
C ASP A 33 -7.56 14.46 17.59
N ALA A 34 -8.22 14.16 16.49
CA ALA A 34 -9.52 13.54 16.53
C ALA A 34 -9.34 12.07 16.89
N PHE A 35 -9.27 11.78 18.18
CA PHE A 35 -9.30 10.40 18.66
C PHE A 35 -10.60 9.75 18.21
N ALA A 36 -10.50 8.99 17.13
CA ALA A 36 -11.58 8.13 16.68
C ALA A 36 -11.63 6.84 17.49
N ILE A 37 -11.48 6.93 18.80
CA ILE A 37 -11.64 5.76 19.66
C ILE A 37 -13.06 5.25 19.44
N GLY A 38 -13.18 4.10 18.80
CA GLY A 38 -14.46 3.45 18.55
C GLY A 38 -15.27 3.97 17.36
N PHE A 39 -14.75 4.90 16.52
CA PHE A 39 -15.45 5.25 15.28
C PHE A 39 -15.39 4.11 14.28
N ASN A 40 -16.55 3.66 13.83
CA ASN A 40 -16.64 2.61 12.82
C ASN A 40 -16.65 3.22 11.41
N PHE A 41 -15.49 3.26 10.76
CA PHE A 41 -15.34 3.73 9.38
C PHE A 41 -16.15 2.88 8.38
N GLY A 42 -16.50 1.64 8.72
CA GLY A 42 -17.36 0.78 7.89
C GLY A 42 -18.77 1.34 7.67
N LEU A 43 -19.20 2.33 8.46
CA LEU A 43 -20.47 3.04 8.25
C LEU A 43 -20.41 4.06 7.11
N LEU A 44 -19.23 4.39 6.60
CA LEU A 44 -19.01 5.35 5.52
C LEU A 44 -19.16 4.69 4.14
N THR A 45 -20.27 4.03 3.90
CA THR A 45 -20.48 3.19 2.71
C THR A 45 -20.50 3.93 1.38
N SER A 46 -20.71 5.26 1.39
CA SER A 46 -20.63 6.12 0.20
C SER A 46 -19.30 6.85 0.06
N LEU A 47 -18.32 6.57 0.94
CA LEU A 47 -17.07 7.30 0.94
C LEU A 47 -16.26 7.05 -0.33
N VAL A 48 -15.87 8.14 -0.98
CA VAL A 48 -15.04 8.16 -2.18
C VAL A 48 -13.63 8.64 -1.84
N LYS A 49 -13.53 9.60 -0.91
CA LYS A 49 -12.26 10.20 -0.52
C LYS A 49 -12.11 10.28 0.99
N LEU A 50 -10.99 9.78 1.48
CA LEU A 50 -10.58 9.86 2.88
C LEU A 50 -9.18 10.47 2.99
N ASP A 51 -9.10 11.58 3.70
CA ASP A 51 -7.84 12.21 4.06
C ASP A 51 -7.67 12.19 5.58
N MET A 52 -6.71 11.41 6.04
CA MET A 52 -6.31 11.26 7.44
C MET A 52 -4.83 11.65 7.62
N SER A 53 -4.28 12.43 6.69
CA SER A 53 -2.90 12.86 6.76
C SER A 53 -2.67 13.84 7.91
N VAL A 54 -1.44 13.83 8.44
CA VAL A 54 -0.99 14.79 9.45
C VAL A 54 0.29 15.47 8.99
N GLU A 55 0.52 16.71 9.44
CA GLU A 55 1.69 17.48 9.01
C GLU A 55 3.00 16.87 9.50
N LYS A 56 3.01 16.35 10.73
CA LYS A 56 4.17 15.70 11.33
C LYS A 56 3.77 14.31 11.79
N ALA A 57 4.68 13.35 11.66
CA ALA A 57 4.46 12.01 12.20
C ALA A 57 4.09 12.13 13.69
N SER A 58 2.81 11.96 13.98
CA SER A 58 2.27 12.03 15.34
C SER A 58 2.02 10.62 15.82
N GLY A 59 2.27 10.36 17.09
CA GLY A 59 2.02 9.08 17.73
C GLY A 59 0.54 8.72 17.87
N TYR A 60 -0.34 9.37 17.10
CA TYR A 60 -1.78 9.11 17.13
C TYR A 60 -2.11 7.79 16.44
N ARG A 61 -2.77 6.95 17.17
CA ARG A 61 -2.97 5.53 16.91
C ARG A 61 -4.39 5.30 16.40
N ASN A 62 -4.56 5.14 15.11
CA ASN A 62 -5.89 4.94 14.51
C ASN A 62 -6.20 3.47 14.22
N GLY A 63 -6.08 2.63 15.26
CA GLY A 63 -6.32 1.18 15.14
C GLY A 63 -7.73 0.80 14.69
N SER A 64 -8.75 1.65 14.93
CA SER A 64 -10.12 1.37 14.50
C SER A 64 -10.32 1.48 12.99
N PHE A 65 -9.51 2.25 12.28
CA PHE A 65 -9.56 2.32 10.81
C PHE A 65 -9.31 0.95 10.17
N MET A 66 -8.29 0.24 10.62
CA MET A 66 -7.87 -1.04 10.04
C MET A 66 -8.93 -2.13 10.09
N ALA A 67 -9.76 -2.12 11.15
CA ALA A 67 -10.85 -3.10 11.31
C ALA A 67 -12.07 -2.80 10.43
N SER A 68 -12.13 -1.63 9.81
CA SER A 68 -13.35 -1.11 9.17
C SER A 68 -13.21 -0.86 7.67
N THR A 69 -12.09 -1.23 7.06
CA THR A 69 -11.86 -1.00 5.61
C THR A 69 -12.90 -1.67 4.73
N ASN A 70 -13.45 -2.81 5.14
CA ASN A 70 -14.41 -3.60 4.35
C ASN A 70 -15.70 -2.83 3.97
N GLY A 71 -16.08 -1.80 4.73
CA GLY A 71 -17.30 -1.02 4.46
C GLY A 71 -17.14 0.06 3.41
N MET A 72 -15.90 0.46 3.08
CA MET A 72 -15.61 1.59 2.19
C MET A 72 -15.37 1.15 0.73
N LEU A 73 -16.33 0.43 0.15
CA LEU A 73 -16.18 -0.20 -1.18
C LEU A 73 -16.11 0.81 -2.35
N LEU A 74 -16.52 2.05 -2.12
CA LEU A 74 -16.49 3.11 -3.14
C LEU A 74 -15.24 4.00 -3.05
N LEU A 75 -14.32 3.67 -2.13
CA LEU A 75 -13.13 4.48 -1.89
C LEU A 75 -12.23 4.53 -3.13
N GLU A 76 -11.96 5.76 -3.59
CA GLU A 76 -11.09 6.04 -4.73
C GLU A 76 -9.77 6.70 -4.31
N GLU A 77 -9.80 7.51 -3.24
CA GLU A 77 -8.60 8.20 -2.75
C GLU A 77 -8.46 7.98 -1.24
N LEU A 78 -7.28 7.54 -0.82
CA LEU A 78 -6.89 7.39 0.58
C LEU A 78 -5.54 8.07 0.83
N ASN A 79 -5.55 9.06 1.69
CA ASN A 79 -4.35 9.73 2.15
C ASN A 79 -4.20 9.53 3.67
N MET A 80 -3.13 8.86 4.08
CA MET A 80 -2.79 8.60 5.48
C MET A 80 -1.36 9.05 5.80
N ARG A 81 -0.83 9.97 5.01
CA ARG A 81 0.55 10.42 5.17
C ARG A 81 0.85 10.87 6.59
N ASN A 82 1.99 10.39 7.13
CA ASN A 82 2.49 10.64 8.48
C ASN A 82 1.56 10.17 9.62
N ASN A 83 0.46 9.49 9.33
CA ASN A 83 -0.43 8.95 10.35
C ASN A 83 0.12 7.60 10.84
N LEU A 84 0.67 7.57 12.04
CA LEU A 84 1.20 6.34 12.63
C LEU A 84 0.05 5.41 13.02
N LEU A 85 -0.07 4.30 12.31
CA LEU A 85 -1.06 3.28 12.59
C LEU A 85 -0.59 2.41 13.75
N ALA A 86 -1.42 2.29 14.80
CA ALA A 86 -1.15 1.40 15.91
C ALA A 86 -2.38 0.55 16.25
N ARG A 87 -2.14 -0.65 16.75
CA ARG A 87 -3.20 -1.51 17.29
C ARG A 87 -3.74 -0.96 18.59
N ASN A 88 -5.08 -0.96 18.74
CA ASN A 88 -5.72 -0.69 20.03
C ASN A 88 -5.28 -1.76 21.06
N GLY A 89 -4.73 -1.31 22.16
CA GLY A 89 -4.49 -2.14 23.36
C GLY A 89 -3.21 -2.95 23.38
N ASP A 90 -2.59 -3.23 22.25
CA ASP A 90 -1.28 -3.89 22.20
C ASP A 90 -0.19 -2.89 21.84
N ASN A 91 0.97 -2.99 22.45
CA ASN A 91 2.15 -2.17 22.13
C ASN A 91 2.72 -2.47 20.73
N GLY A 92 1.95 -3.10 19.85
CA GLY A 92 2.35 -3.48 18.50
C GLY A 92 1.84 -2.47 17.45
N ASN A 93 2.74 -1.94 16.65
CA ASN A 93 2.39 -1.16 15.48
C ASN A 93 1.65 -2.05 14.46
N VAL A 94 0.60 -1.50 13.83
CA VAL A 94 0.00 -2.14 12.65
C VAL A 94 1.00 -2.04 11.51
N THR A 95 1.43 -3.19 11.01
CA THR A 95 2.43 -3.26 9.94
C THR A 95 1.83 -3.54 8.57
N THR A 96 0.57 -3.96 8.51
CA THR A 96 -0.10 -4.32 7.25
C THR A 96 -1.39 -3.52 7.08
N LEU A 97 -1.52 -2.86 5.93
CA LEU A 97 -2.77 -2.25 5.45
C LEU A 97 -3.39 -3.16 4.39
N ASP A 98 -4.59 -3.66 4.67
CA ASP A 98 -5.33 -4.52 3.74
C ASP A 98 -6.45 -3.73 3.05
N LEU A 99 -6.26 -3.43 1.77
CA LEU A 99 -7.20 -2.74 0.89
C LEU A 99 -7.67 -3.65 -0.26
N SER A 100 -7.66 -4.97 -0.06
CA SER A 100 -8.06 -5.94 -1.09
C SER A 100 -9.52 -5.85 -1.50
N TRP A 101 -10.35 -5.15 -0.72
CA TRP A 101 -11.76 -4.89 -1.03
C TRP A 101 -12.02 -3.59 -1.79
N GLN A 102 -11.03 -2.67 -1.85
CA GLN A 102 -11.15 -1.35 -2.47
C GLN A 102 -10.87 -1.39 -3.97
N GLY A 103 -11.69 -2.12 -4.72
CA GLY A 103 -11.52 -2.29 -6.18
C GLY A 103 -11.65 -1.01 -7.01
N ARG A 104 -12.01 0.13 -6.41
CA ARG A 104 -12.10 1.44 -7.07
C ARG A 104 -10.94 2.36 -6.74
N LEU A 105 -9.99 1.91 -5.93
CA LEU A 105 -8.90 2.76 -5.46
C LEU A 105 -8.04 3.26 -6.62
N LYS A 106 -7.85 4.57 -6.68
CA LYS A 106 -7.05 5.28 -7.70
C LYS A 106 -5.78 5.89 -7.11
N LYS A 107 -5.87 6.39 -5.87
CA LYS A 107 -4.75 7.06 -5.22
C LYS A 107 -4.59 6.57 -3.79
N LEU A 108 -3.37 6.23 -3.45
CA LEU A 108 -2.96 5.86 -2.09
C LEU A 108 -1.69 6.60 -1.71
N ASP A 109 -1.73 7.33 -0.60
CA ASP A 109 -0.54 7.89 0.04
C ASP A 109 -0.46 7.41 1.49
N VAL A 110 0.53 6.56 1.78
CA VAL A 110 0.78 5.98 3.10
C VAL A 110 2.22 6.25 3.58
N ARG A 111 2.86 7.28 3.04
CA ARG A 111 4.22 7.68 3.47
C ARG A 111 4.22 8.08 4.94
N GLY A 112 5.28 7.73 5.65
CA GLY A 112 5.45 8.05 7.07
C GLY A 112 4.49 7.32 8.03
N THR A 113 3.83 6.22 7.59
CA THR A 113 2.87 5.47 8.43
C THR A 113 3.48 4.33 9.23
N GLY A 114 4.71 3.93 8.95
CA GLY A 114 5.34 2.75 9.58
C GLY A 114 4.86 1.41 9.05
N LEU A 115 4.05 1.38 7.99
CA LEU A 115 3.62 0.13 7.37
C LEU A 115 4.78 -0.61 6.71
N THR A 116 4.79 -1.93 6.84
CA THR A 116 5.75 -2.81 6.14
C THR A 116 5.12 -3.54 4.96
N ARG A 117 3.79 -3.57 4.89
CA ARG A 117 3.04 -4.22 3.82
C ARG A 117 1.76 -3.47 3.49
N VAL A 118 1.45 -3.39 2.20
CA VAL A 118 0.16 -2.91 1.68
C VAL A 118 -0.38 -3.96 0.72
N LYS A 119 -1.65 -4.36 0.92
CA LYS A 119 -2.37 -5.24 0.00
C LYS A 119 -3.41 -4.42 -0.74
N LEU A 120 -3.42 -4.50 -2.06
CA LEU A 120 -4.37 -3.82 -2.93
C LEU A 120 -5.33 -4.82 -3.57
N ALA A 121 -6.49 -4.34 -3.98
CA ALA A 121 -7.43 -5.15 -4.76
C ALA A 121 -6.85 -5.45 -6.15
N THR A 122 -6.96 -6.69 -6.58
CA THR A 122 -6.61 -7.11 -7.94
C THR A 122 -7.42 -6.32 -8.97
N GLY A 123 -6.76 -5.75 -9.97
CA GLY A 123 -7.41 -4.94 -11.00
C GLY A 123 -7.81 -3.53 -10.57
N ALA A 124 -7.46 -3.10 -9.35
CA ALA A 124 -7.74 -1.74 -8.91
C ALA A 124 -7.11 -0.71 -9.86
N PRO A 125 -7.85 0.35 -10.24
CA PRO A 125 -7.39 1.33 -11.23
C PRO A 125 -6.42 2.35 -10.61
N VAL A 126 -5.48 1.87 -9.80
CA VAL A 126 -4.49 2.71 -9.11
C VAL A 126 -3.63 3.43 -10.15
N VAL A 127 -3.53 4.74 -10.02
CA VAL A 127 -2.67 5.61 -10.84
C VAL A 127 -1.59 6.30 -10.01
N GLN A 128 -1.77 6.36 -8.69
CA GLN A 128 -0.79 6.91 -7.76
C GLN A 128 -0.69 6.03 -6.52
N LEU A 129 0.52 5.58 -6.23
CA LEU A 129 0.87 4.73 -5.10
C LEU A 129 2.12 5.28 -4.43
N CYS A 130 1.95 5.88 -3.24
CA CYS A 130 3.04 6.43 -2.45
C CYS A 130 3.21 5.58 -1.19
N LEU A 131 4.31 4.81 -1.15
CA LEU A 131 4.60 3.84 -0.10
C LEU A 131 5.54 4.41 0.96
N PRO A 132 5.50 3.92 2.21
CA PRO A 132 6.38 4.39 3.27
C PRO A 132 7.79 3.84 3.09
N GLU A 133 8.75 4.52 3.70
CA GLU A 133 10.15 4.09 3.75
C GLU A 133 10.37 2.75 4.47
N THR A 134 9.41 2.34 5.31
CA THR A 134 9.45 1.10 6.08
C THR A 134 8.95 -0.12 5.31
N ILE A 135 8.56 0.04 4.03
CA ILE A 135 8.00 -1.07 3.24
C ILE A 135 9.00 -2.23 3.13
N GLU A 136 8.57 -3.42 3.53
CA GLU A 136 9.37 -4.66 3.45
C GLU A 136 8.82 -5.61 2.38
N GLU A 137 7.51 -5.59 2.16
CA GLU A 137 6.84 -6.42 1.16
C GLU A 137 6.24 -5.54 0.07
N LEU A 138 6.92 -5.47 -1.07
CA LEU A 138 6.47 -4.71 -2.23
C LEU A 138 5.75 -5.63 -3.22
N PHE A 139 4.42 -5.60 -3.19
CA PHE A 139 3.57 -6.39 -4.07
C PHE A 139 2.84 -5.48 -5.06
N LEU A 140 3.26 -5.56 -6.32
CA LEU A 140 2.66 -4.85 -7.44
C LEU A 140 1.98 -5.88 -8.34
N GLU A 141 0.70 -6.15 -8.04
CA GLU A 141 -0.04 -7.23 -8.68
C GLU A 141 -1.29 -6.70 -9.38
N TYR A 142 -1.35 -6.91 -10.70
CA TYR A 142 -2.52 -6.58 -11.51
C TYR A 142 -3.02 -5.14 -11.33
N LEU A 143 -2.11 -4.18 -11.42
CA LEU A 143 -2.40 -2.74 -11.35
C LEU A 143 -2.30 -2.11 -12.74
N PRO A 144 -3.32 -2.25 -13.59
CA PRO A 144 -3.23 -1.99 -15.02
C PRO A 144 -3.02 -0.52 -15.39
N ARG A 145 -3.27 0.40 -14.45
CA ARG A 145 -3.15 1.85 -14.67
C ARG A 145 -1.97 2.49 -13.95
N LEU A 146 -1.26 1.73 -13.12
CA LEU A 146 -0.11 2.25 -12.41
C LEU A 146 1.07 2.34 -13.36
N ALA A 147 1.61 3.56 -13.53
CA ALA A 147 2.83 3.84 -14.25
C ALA A 147 3.96 4.19 -13.28
N GLU A 148 5.21 4.15 -13.74
CA GLU A 148 6.37 4.50 -12.93
C GLU A 148 6.28 5.91 -12.32
N SER A 149 5.76 6.87 -13.08
CA SER A 149 5.54 8.25 -12.60
C SER A 149 4.53 8.35 -11.46
N GLY A 150 3.66 7.34 -11.30
CA GLY A 150 2.69 7.26 -10.22
C GLY A 150 3.16 6.46 -9.01
N LEU A 151 4.31 5.78 -9.09
CA LEU A 151 4.88 5.00 -8.01
C LEU A 151 5.95 5.81 -7.27
N VAL A 152 5.70 6.11 -5.99
CA VAL A 152 6.68 6.72 -5.09
C VAL A 152 7.11 5.68 -4.05
N LEU A 153 8.38 5.34 -4.05
CA LEU A 153 8.99 4.33 -3.19
C LEU A 153 10.28 4.91 -2.57
N ASP A 154 10.15 5.48 -1.38
CA ASP A 154 11.27 6.12 -0.68
C ASP A 154 12.16 5.08 0.03
N GLY A 155 11.61 3.94 0.39
CA GLY A 155 12.25 2.90 1.20
C GLY A 155 12.78 1.69 0.44
N ILE A 156 13.28 1.84 -0.78
CA ILE A 156 13.71 0.71 -1.63
C ILE A 156 14.70 -0.23 -0.93
N GLY A 157 15.58 0.28 -0.09
CA GLY A 157 16.56 -0.52 0.67
C GLY A 157 15.95 -1.41 1.74
N ASN A 158 14.73 -1.17 2.18
CA ASN A 158 14.06 -1.97 3.19
C ASN A 158 13.27 -3.15 2.61
N VAL A 159 13.05 -3.19 1.30
CA VAL A 159 12.30 -4.24 0.63
C VAL A 159 13.02 -5.58 0.77
N ARG A 160 12.36 -6.55 1.41
CA ARG A 160 12.78 -7.95 1.56
C ARG A 160 12.10 -8.87 0.57
N GLY A 161 10.81 -8.62 0.32
CA GLY A 161 10.00 -9.38 -0.63
C GLY A 161 9.51 -8.51 -1.77
N TYR A 162 9.75 -8.92 -2.99
CA TYR A 162 9.27 -8.26 -4.19
C TYR A 162 8.38 -9.21 -5.00
N ARG A 163 7.18 -8.77 -5.35
CA ARG A 163 6.30 -9.50 -6.26
C ARG A 163 5.74 -8.53 -7.30
N PHE A 164 5.91 -8.91 -8.55
CA PHE A 164 5.48 -8.11 -9.68
C PHE A 164 4.72 -8.97 -10.68
N MET A 165 3.48 -8.60 -10.97
CA MET A 165 2.60 -9.34 -11.87
C MET A 165 1.61 -8.39 -12.55
N GLY A 166 1.46 -8.44 -13.87
CA GLY A 166 0.39 -7.77 -14.58
C GLY A 166 0.29 -6.24 -14.38
N CYS A 167 1.43 -5.54 -14.32
CA CYS A 167 1.51 -4.08 -14.18
C CYS A 167 2.20 -3.48 -15.43
N PRO A 168 1.52 -3.34 -16.56
CA PRO A 168 2.14 -3.00 -17.85
C PRO A 168 2.81 -1.61 -17.88
N GLY A 169 2.43 -0.71 -16.98
CA GLY A 169 3.00 0.64 -16.89
C GLY A 169 4.27 0.75 -16.03
N ILE A 170 4.79 -0.38 -15.52
CA ILE A 170 6.01 -0.44 -14.69
C ILE A 170 6.97 -1.46 -15.29
N ASP A 171 8.24 -1.09 -15.41
CA ASP A 171 9.30 -2.05 -15.73
C ASP A 171 9.70 -2.83 -14.47
N GLY A 172 9.14 -4.04 -14.34
CA GLY A 172 9.40 -4.91 -13.20
C GLY A 172 10.85 -5.38 -13.11
N PHE A 173 11.55 -5.49 -14.25
CA PHE A 173 12.97 -5.83 -14.28
C PHE A 173 13.83 -4.67 -13.81
N ALA A 174 13.60 -3.47 -14.32
CA ALA A 174 14.31 -2.28 -13.85
C ALA A 174 14.12 -2.07 -12.35
N MET A 175 12.94 -2.35 -11.82
CA MET A 175 12.69 -2.31 -10.39
C MET A 175 13.50 -3.38 -9.64
N LEU A 176 13.50 -4.62 -10.13
CA LEU A 176 14.30 -5.70 -9.53
C LEU A 176 15.78 -5.36 -9.54
N GLU A 177 16.30 -4.81 -10.65
CA GLU A 177 17.69 -4.38 -10.76
C GLU A 177 18.04 -3.32 -9.72
N ARG A 178 17.18 -2.32 -9.51
CA ARG A 178 17.36 -1.31 -8.45
C ARG A 178 17.43 -1.94 -7.06
N LEU A 179 16.55 -2.89 -6.76
CA LEU A 179 16.55 -3.63 -5.49
C LEU A 179 17.82 -4.47 -5.33
N HIS A 180 18.29 -5.09 -6.40
CA HIS A 180 19.52 -5.87 -6.43
C HIS A 180 20.75 -4.99 -6.20
N GLN A 181 20.85 -3.87 -6.89
CA GLN A 181 21.95 -2.92 -6.70
C GLN A 181 21.98 -2.35 -5.29
N ALA A 182 20.82 -2.04 -4.70
CA ALA A 182 20.76 -1.64 -3.29
C ALA A 182 21.34 -2.72 -2.38
N LYS A 183 21.05 -3.99 -2.63
CA LYS A 183 21.61 -5.11 -1.86
C LYS A 183 23.12 -5.24 -2.03
N LEU A 184 23.62 -5.19 -3.26
CA LEU A 184 25.07 -5.27 -3.54
C LEU A 184 25.86 -4.15 -2.84
N ASN A 185 25.29 -2.95 -2.77
CA ASN A 185 25.88 -1.80 -2.10
C ASN A 185 25.73 -1.84 -0.57
N GLY A 186 25.18 -2.93 0.00
CA GLY A 186 24.99 -3.11 1.43
C GLY A 186 23.85 -2.31 2.06
N SER A 187 23.07 -1.57 1.25
CA SER A 187 21.91 -0.79 1.72
C SER A 187 20.58 -1.52 1.58
N GLY A 188 20.54 -2.63 0.83
CA GLY A 188 19.33 -3.35 0.51
C GLY A 188 19.17 -4.66 1.29
N LYS A 189 17.92 -5.07 1.52
CA LYS A 189 17.54 -6.26 2.29
C LYS A 189 16.83 -7.32 1.47
N LEU A 190 16.80 -7.22 0.13
CA LEU A 190 16.05 -8.15 -0.72
C LEU A 190 16.44 -9.61 -0.45
N GLU A 191 15.45 -10.45 -0.12
CA GLU A 191 15.59 -11.86 0.21
C GLU A 191 14.90 -12.76 -0.81
N ARG A 192 13.75 -12.30 -1.34
CA ARG A 192 12.92 -13.08 -2.26
C ARG A 192 12.25 -12.18 -3.29
N PHE A 193 12.02 -12.71 -4.48
CA PHE A 193 11.22 -12.04 -5.48
C PHE A 193 10.42 -13.02 -6.35
N VAL A 194 9.34 -12.54 -6.92
CA VAL A 194 8.54 -13.21 -7.93
C VAL A 194 8.29 -12.21 -9.04
N LEU A 195 8.63 -12.59 -10.26
CA LEU A 195 8.29 -11.83 -11.46
C LEU A 195 7.40 -12.72 -12.33
N ASP A 196 6.25 -12.22 -12.68
CA ASP A 196 5.46 -12.74 -13.79
C ASP A 196 5.71 -11.81 -14.98
N ILE A 197 6.31 -12.38 -16.00
CA ILE A 197 6.64 -11.66 -17.20
C ILE A 197 5.68 -12.16 -18.25
N ASP A 198 4.75 -11.30 -18.65
CA ASP A 198 4.01 -11.47 -19.88
C ASP A 198 4.99 -11.34 -21.05
N MET A 199 5.54 -12.45 -21.51
CA MET A 199 6.34 -12.47 -22.74
C MET A 199 5.38 -12.67 -23.90
N GLU A 200 5.30 -11.68 -24.77
CA GLU A 200 4.74 -11.86 -26.10
C GLU A 200 5.69 -12.78 -26.89
N ASP A 201 5.28 -14.01 -27.09
CA ASP A 201 5.84 -14.89 -28.09
C ASP A 201 4.77 -15.11 -29.16
N ASP A 202 5.04 -14.73 -30.39
CA ASP A 202 4.13 -14.85 -31.57
C ASP A 202 2.77 -14.15 -31.41
N GLY A 203 2.70 -13.03 -30.67
CA GLY A 203 1.46 -12.27 -30.48
C GLY A 203 0.47 -12.96 -29.56
N ARG A 204 0.88 -13.94 -28.78
CA ARG A 204 0.10 -14.59 -27.71
C ARG A 204 0.70 -14.26 -26.37
N LEU A 205 -0.14 -13.75 -25.47
CA LEU A 205 0.17 -13.63 -24.06
C LEU A 205 0.32 -15.04 -23.48
N LEU A 206 1.55 -15.47 -23.27
CA LEU A 206 1.87 -16.67 -22.52
C LEU A 206 2.30 -16.22 -21.13
N GLY A 207 1.36 -16.21 -20.19
CA GLY A 207 1.67 -16.11 -18.76
C GLY A 207 2.50 -17.34 -18.37
N LYS A 208 3.81 -17.18 -18.27
CA LYS A 208 4.68 -18.18 -17.67
C LYS A 208 5.08 -17.70 -16.29
N TYR A 209 4.66 -18.44 -15.30
CA TYR A 209 5.16 -18.35 -13.94
C TYR A 209 6.66 -18.62 -13.93
N TYR A 210 7.44 -17.63 -13.53
CA TYR A 210 8.84 -17.81 -13.16
C TYR A 210 8.96 -17.73 -11.67
N ASP A 211 9.17 -18.89 -11.05
CA ASP A 211 9.28 -19.03 -9.62
C ASP A 211 10.64 -18.59 -9.08
N TYR A 212 10.58 -17.92 -7.95
CA TYR A 212 11.56 -17.85 -6.88
C TYR A 212 13.03 -17.68 -7.25
N GLY A 213 13.47 -16.43 -7.28
CA GLY A 213 14.88 -16.14 -7.05
C GLY A 213 15.11 -15.89 -5.57
N THR A 214 16.07 -16.55 -4.97
CA THR A 214 16.64 -16.21 -3.66
C THR A 214 18.03 -15.65 -3.87
N TYR A 215 18.34 -14.55 -3.17
CA TYR A 215 19.70 -14.07 -3.15
C TYR A 215 20.54 -14.96 -2.23
N THR A 216 21.65 -15.47 -2.76
CA THR A 216 22.65 -16.15 -1.96
C THR A 216 23.43 -15.15 -1.10
N SER A 217 24.14 -15.62 -0.10
CA SER A 217 25.02 -14.80 0.74
C SER A 217 26.09 -14.03 -0.05
N THR A 218 26.36 -14.43 -1.29
CA THR A 218 27.30 -13.77 -2.22
C THR A 218 26.64 -12.70 -3.08
N GLY A 219 25.33 -12.44 -2.91
CA GLY A 219 24.59 -11.49 -3.72
C GLY A 219 24.21 -11.97 -5.12
N ALA A 220 24.57 -13.20 -5.49
CA ALA A 220 24.16 -13.78 -6.76
C ALA A 220 22.69 -14.23 -6.73
N ILE A 221 21.98 -14.06 -7.83
CA ILE A 221 20.63 -14.59 -8.01
C ILE A 221 20.72 -16.09 -8.17
N ASP A 222 20.01 -16.86 -7.34
CA ASP A 222 19.91 -18.30 -7.53
C ASP A 222 18.95 -18.62 -8.68
N ASN A 223 19.53 -18.86 -9.85
CA ASN A 223 18.81 -19.14 -11.09
C ASN A 223 18.39 -20.61 -11.26
N ARG A 224 18.50 -21.47 -10.22
CA ARG A 224 18.24 -22.91 -10.39
C ARG A 224 16.83 -23.23 -10.86
N HIS A 225 15.89 -22.30 -10.69
CA HIS A 225 14.48 -22.46 -11.09
C HIS A 225 13.98 -21.37 -12.05
N SER A 226 14.82 -20.43 -12.44
CA SER A 226 14.41 -19.33 -13.31
C SER A 226 14.82 -19.57 -14.75
N GLY A 227 13.86 -19.51 -15.67
CA GLY A 227 14.13 -19.43 -17.11
C GLY A 227 14.84 -18.13 -17.55
N LEU A 228 15.39 -17.36 -16.59
CA LEU A 228 16.11 -16.11 -16.80
C LEU A 228 17.55 -16.28 -17.30
N ARG A 229 17.90 -17.49 -17.79
CA ARG A 229 19.22 -17.70 -18.43
C ARG A 229 19.37 -16.74 -19.61
N GLY A 230 20.06 -15.63 -19.39
CA GLY A 230 20.57 -14.76 -20.45
C GLY A 230 20.16 -13.30 -20.44
N ARG A 231 19.50 -12.78 -19.39
CA ARG A 231 19.09 -11.37 -19.33
C ARG A 231 19.44 -10.61 -18.05
N LEU A 232 20.21 -11.19 -17.14
CA LEU A 232 20.81 -10.49 -15.99
C LEU A 232 22.32 -10.57 -16.05
#